data_2fe16eeb36f6333ee21ef5f5d3def67f
#
_entry.id   2fe16eeb36f6333ee21ef5f5d3def67f
#
_cell.length_a   1.000
_cell.length_b   1.000
_cell.length_c   1.000
_cell.angle_alpha   90.00
_cell.angle_beta   90.00
_cell.angle_gamma   90.00
#
_symmetry.space_group_name_H-M   'P 1'
#
loop_
_entity.id
_entity.type
_entity.pdbx_description
1 polymer ?
#
loop_
_entity_poly.entity_id
_entity_poly.type
_entity_poly.pdbx_seq_one_letter_code
_entity_poly.pdbx_strand_id
1 'polypeptide(L)'
;MQVYGADKIWSQLAREGVTVARCTVERLMRRLGLRGVMRGKVVRTTISDSKAPCPLDRVNRQFKADRPNQLWVSDFTYVSTWQGWLYVAFVIDVFAPRIVGWRVSSSMRTDFVLDALEQALYARQPEQGSSLVHHSDRGSQYVSIRYSERLGEAGIEPSVGSKGDSYDNALAETINGLYKAELIHRRAPWKSKEAVELATLEWVAWFNHHRLLEPIGYIPPVEAEANYYRQLASQTAMMVA
;
A
#
# COMPACT_ATOMS: atom_id res chain seq x y z
N MET A 1 -3.12 -16.40 -4.35
CA MET A 1 -3.57 -16.21 -2.95
C MET A 1 -5.03 -16.61 -2.82
N GLN A 2 -5.42 -17.34 -1.79
CA GLN A 2 -6.83 -17.77 -1.58
C GLN A 2 -7.47 -16.84 -0.53
N VAL A 3 -7.74 -15.58 -0.90
CA VAL A 3 -8.18 -14.55 0.04
C VAL A 3 -9.54 -13.95 -0.31
N TYR A 4 -10.04 -14.18 -1.51
CA TYR A 4 -11.25 -13.53 -2.01
C TYR A 4 -12.54 -14.10 -1.42
N GLY A 5 -13.48 -13.20 -1.09
CA GLY A 5 -14.89 -13.53 -0.88
C GLY A 5 -15.66 -13.62 -2.19
N ALA A 6 -16.96 -13.90 -2.11
CA ALA A 6 -17.82 -14.18 -3.26
C ALA A 6 -17.83 -13.06 -4.31
N ASP A 7 -17.84 -11.80 -3.89
CA ASP A 7 -17.88 -10.65 -4.81
C ASP A 7 -16.62 -10.57 -5.68
N LYS A 8 -15.44 -10.71 -5.08
CA LYS A 8 -14.18 -10.69 -5.83
C LYS A 8 -13.98 -11.94 -6.70
N ILE A 9 -14.44 -13.12 -6.24
CA ILE A 9 -14.43 -14.32 -7.09
C ILE A 9 -15.37 -14.13 -8.27
N TRP A 10 -16.56 -13.60 -8.05
CA TRP A 10 -17.50 -13.31 -9.12
C TRP A 10 -16.93 -12.31 -10.14
N SER A 11 -16.31 -11.22 -9.66
CA SER A 11 -15.63 -10.25 -10.53
C SER A 11 -14.48 -10.89 -11.31
N GLN A 12 -13.69 -11.76 -10.69
CA GLN A 12 -12.60 -12.47 -11.36
C GLN A 12 -13.12 -13.43 -12.44
N LEU A 13 -14.17 -14.18 -12.16
CA LEU A 13 -14.79 -15.08 -13.13
C LEU A 13 -15.33 -14.32 -14.36
N ALA A 14 -15.97 -13.15 -14.13
CA ALA A 14 -16.42 -12.31 -15.22
C ALA A 14 -15.24 -11.81 -16.10
N ARG A 15 -14.11 -11.46 -15.48
CA ARG A 15 -12.87 -11.09 -16.22
C ARG A 15 -12.28 -12.24 -17.03
N GLU A 16 -12.46 -13.48 -16.58
CA GLU A 16 -12.04 -14.70 -17.27
C GLU A 16 -13.07 -15.19 -18.31
N GLY A 17 -14.14 -14.41 -18.56
CA GLY A 17 -15.19 -14.72 -19.53
C GLY A 17 -16.23 -15.72 -19.02
N VAL A 18 -16.21 -16.08 -17.74
CA VAL A 18 -17.19 -17.00 -17.14
C VAL A 18 -18.40 -16.21 -16.64
N THR A 19 -19.50 -16.31 -17.37
CA THR A 19 -20.77 -15.66 -17.00
C THR A 19 -21.54 -16.54 -16.01
N VAL A 20 -21.63 -16.07 -14.76
CA VAL A 20 -22.32 -16.76 -13.66
C VAL A 20 -22.95 -15.76 -12.73
N ALA A 21 -24.12 -16.09 -12.14
CA ALA A 21 -24.75 -15.23 -11.14
C ALA A 21 -23.95 -15.22 -9.83
N ARG A 22 -23.81 -14.07 -9.18
CA ARG A 22 -23.11 -13.92 -7.90
C ARG A 22 -23.59 -14.89 -6.82
N CYS A 23 -24.93 -15.07 -6.73
CA CYS A 23 -25.53 -16.01 -5.78
C CYS A 23 -25.10 -17.47 -6.01
N THR A 24 -24.85 -17.84 -7.26
CA THR A 24 -24.30 -19.18 -7.59
C THR A 24 -22.88 -19.34 -7.06
N VAL A 25 -22.02 -18.31 -7.24
CA VAL A 25 -20.67 -18.29 -6.69
C VAL A 25 -20.70 -18.44 -5.16
N GLU A 26 -21.54 -17.65 -4.50
CA GLU A 26 -21.69 -17.70 -3.04
C GLU A 26 -22.15 -19.07 -2.55
N ARG A 27 -23.14 -19.68 -3.21
CA ARG A 27 -23.64 -21.02 -2.91
C ARG A 27 -22.56 -22.09 -3.09
N LEU A 28 -21.78 -22.02 -4.18
CA LEU A 28 -20.70 -22.96 -4.46
C LEU A 28 -19.57 -22.82 -3.44
N MET A 29 -19.16 -21.61 -3.12
CA MET A 29 -18.16 -21.34 -2.08
C MET A 29 -18.58 -21.94 -0.73
N ARG A 30 -19.84 -21.71 -0.32
CA ARG A 30 -20.39 -22.27 0.92
C ARG A 30 -20.37 -23.81 0.91
N ARG A 31 -20.78 -24.42 -0.20
CA ARG A 31 -20.76 -25.88 -0.38
C ARG A 31 -19.34 -26.46 -0.32
N LEU A 32 -18.35 -25.74 -0.86
CA LEU A 32 -16.93 -26.13 -0.86
C LEU A 32 -16.18 -25.72 0.41
N GLY A 33 -16.86 -25.11 1.40
CA GLY A 33 -16.23 -24.62 2.62
C GLY A 33 -15.28 -23.45 2.41
N LEU A 34 -15.32 -22.77 1.27
CA LEU A 34 -14.46 -21.65 0.93
C LEU A 34 -14.97 -20.35 1.56
N ARG A 35 -14.08 -19.61 2.18
CA ARG A 35 -14.39 -18.31 2.80
C ARG A 35 -13.31 -17.29 2.44
N GLY A 36 -13.74 -16.05 2.17
CA GLY A 36 -12.83 -14.91 2.05
C GLY A 36 -12.19 -14.56 3.39
N VAL A 37 -11.05 -13.91 3.33
CA VAL A 37 -10.35 -13.42 4.52
C VAL A 37 -11.05 -12.17 5.05
N MET A 38 -11.33 -12.13 6.34
CA MET A 38 -11.86 -10.98 7.04
C MET A 38 -10.75 -10.29 7.84
N ARG A 39 -10.72 -8.95 7.83
CA ARG A 39 -9.84 -8.19 8.71
C ARG A 39 -10.32 -8.31 10.15
N GLY A 40 -9.40 -8.56 11.08
CA GLY A 40 -9.67 -8.53 12.51
C GLY A 40 -9.81 -7.09 13.04
N LYS A 41 -10.03 -6.93 14.38
CA LYS A 41 -10.04 -5.63 15.04
C LYS A 41 -8.66 -4.94 14.89
N VAL A 42 -8.68 -3.63 14.59
CA VAL A 42 -7.46 -2.81 14.51
C VAL A 42 -6.90 -2.64 15.93
N VAL A 43 -5.65 -3.02 16.14
CA VAL A 43 -4.89 -2.73 17.37
C VAL A 43 -4.02 -1.50 17.08
N ARG A 44 -4.19 -0.44 17.87
CA ARG A 44 -3.40 0.81 17.75
C ARG A 44 -2.01 0.58 18.34
N THR A 45 -0.96 0.71 17.53
CA THR A 45 0.43 0.41 17.90
C THR A 45 1.38 1.61 17.81
N THR A 46 0.94 2.77 17.31
CA THR A 46 1.78 3.94 17.09
C THR A 46 1.84 4.84 18.33
N ILE A 47 3.05 5.18 18.77
CA ILE A 47 3.33 6.20 19.79
C ILE A 47 3.90 7.42 19.06
N SER A 48 3.15 8.56 19.06
CA SER A 48 3.59 9.78 18.39
C SER A 48 4.58 10.57 19.24
N ASP A 49 5.68 11.05 18.64
CA ASP A 49 6.60 12.01 19.25
C ASP A 49 6.03 13.42 19.16
N SER A 50 5.73 14.02 20.33
CA SER A 50 5.09 15.33 20.44
C SER A 50 6.03 16.52 20.31
N LYS A 51 7.35 16.30 20.32
CA LYS A 51 8.38 17.35 20.43
C LYS A 51 9.14 17.58 19.13
N ALA A 52 9.08 16.66 18.17
CA ALA A 52 9.78 16.83 16.90
C ALA A 52 9.12 17.94 16.03
N PRO A 53 9.92 18.82 15.38
CA PRO A 53 9.40 19.73 14.35
C PRO A 53 8.75 18.88 13.25
N CYS A 54 7.57 19.30 12.80
CA CYS A 54 6.73 18.50 11.92
C CYS A 54 6.31 19.32 10.72
N PRO A 55 6.43 18.79 9.48
CA PRO A 55 5.83 19.38 8.29
C PRO A 55 4.31 19.54 8.45
N LEU A 56 3.72 20.48 7.71
CA LEU A 56 2.28 20.70 7.70
C LEU A 56 1.55 19.53 7.05
N ASP A 57 0.36 19.17 7.54
CA ASP A 57 -0.56 18.29 6.83
C ASP A 57 -1.12 19.00 5.58
N ARG A 58 -0.77 18.48 4.40
CA ARG A 58 -1.23 18.99 3.10
C ARG A 58 -2.28 18.12 2.47
N VAL A 59 -2.49 16.92 2.99
CA VAL A 59 -3.45 15.94 2.45
C VAL A 59 -4.85 16.21 2.97
N ASN A 60 -4.97 16.73 4.21
CA ASN A 60 -6.24 17.08 4.84
C ASN A 60 -7.32 15.99 4.64
N ARG A 61 -6.93 14.71 4.87
CA ARG A 61 -7.78 13.50 4.70
C ARG A 61 -8.29 13.25 3.26
N GLN A 62 -7.80 13.98 2.27
CA GLN A 62 -8.16 13.78 0.87
C GLN A 62 -7.16 12.85 0.19
N PHE A 63 -7.23 11.55 0.49
CA PHE A 63 -6.41 10.51 -0.17
C PHE A 63 -6.93 10.23 -1.58
N LYS A 64 -6.86 11.25 -2.44
CA LYS A 64 -7.21 11.17 -3.86
C LYS A 64 -6.06 11.72 -4.68
N ALA A 65 -5.75 11.04 -5.74
CA ALA A 65 -4.78 11.46 -6.73
C ALA A 65 -5.39 11.29 -8.12
N ASP A 66 -5.23 12.28 -8.99
CA ASP A 66 -5.76 12.26 -10.35
C ASP A 66 -4.79 11.59 -11.33
N ARG A 67 -3.54 11.39 -10.92
CA ARG A 67 -2.47 10.78 -11.72
C ARG A 67 -1.49 10.01 -10.84
N PRO A 68 -0.78 9.01 -11.41
CA PRO A 68 0.34 8.37 -10.74
C PRO A 68 1.42 9.38 -10.31
N ASN A 69 2.11 9.10 -9.21
CA ASN A 69 3.16 9.93 -8.64
C ASN A 69 2.71 11.36 -8.27
N GLN A 70 1.46 11.53 -7.86
CA GLN A 70 0.95 12.79 -7.31
C GLN A 70 0.98 12.78 -5.78
N LEU A 71 0.62 11.68 -5.18
CA LEU A 71 0.60 11.49 -3.73
C LEU A 71 1.06 10.08 -3.38
N TRP A 72 2.10 9.98 -2.57
CA TRP A 72 2.50 8.74 -1.92
C TRP A 72 2.13 8.78 -0.44
N VAL A 73 1.70 7.67 0.10
CA VAL A 73 1.50 7.48 1.54
C VAL A 73 2.40 6.38 2.07
N SER A 74 2.93 6.56 3.27
CA SER A 74 3.80 5.57 3.90
C SER A 74 3.34 5.27 5.32
N ASP A 75 3.49 4.01 5.68
CA ASP A 75 3.27 3.52 7.04
C ASP A 75 4.05 2.22 7.25
N PHE A 76 4.23 1.81 8.48
CA PHE A 76 4.84 0.53 8.79
C PHE A 76 4.04 -0.25 9.81
N THR A 77 4.26 -1.56 9.83
CA THR A 77 3.56 -2.47 10.72
C THR A 77 4.52 -3.47 11.37
N TYR A 78 4.03 -4.14 12.39
CA TYR A 78 4.78 -5.11 13.20
C TYR A 78 4.39 -6.54 12.84
N VAL A 79 5.38 -7.43 12.79
CA VAL A 79 5.21 -8.88 12.58
C VAL A 79 5.95 -9.62 13.69
N SER A 80 5.24 -10.45 14.43
CA SER A 80 5.83 -11.32 15.46
C SER A 80 6.43 -12.57 14.81
N THR A 81 7.68 -12.88 15.16
CA THR A 81 8.38 -14.10 14.75
C THR A 81 9.00 -14.81 15.95
N TRP A 82 9.49 -16.02 15.74
CA TRP A 82 10.23 -16.74 16.79
C TRP A 82 11.56 -16.06 17.17
N GLN A 83 12.10 -15.23 16.25
CA GLN A 83 13.35 -14.48 16.46
C GLN A 83 13.10 -13.06 17.02
N GLY A 84 11.85 -12.72 17.35
CA GLY A 84 11.46 -11.39 17.83
C GLY A 84 10.57 -10.63 16.88
N TRP A 85 10.46 -9.32 17.08
CA TRP A 85 9.64 -8.44 16.28
C TRP A 85 10.36 -8.02 14.98
N LEU A 86 9.61 -8.07 13.88
CA LEU A 86 10.01 -7.46 12.61
C LEU A 86 9.11 -6.26 12.30
N TYR A 87 9.63 -5.35 11.53
CA TYR A 87 8.98 -4.13 11.06
C TYR A 87 8.89 -4.20 9.55
N VAL A 88 7.71 -3.88 9.00
CA VAL A 88 7.48 -3.89 7.55
C VAL A 88 6.93 -2.53 7.15
N ALA A 89 7.71 -1.78 6.36
CA ALA A 89 7.32 -0.49 5.82
C ALA A 89 6.80 -0.65 4.40
N PHE A 90 5.80 0.16 4.04
CA PHE A 90 5.29 0.28 2.68
C PHE A 90 5.26 1.75 2.26
N VAL A 91 5.57 2.00 0.99
CA VAL A 91 5.30 3.24 0.27
C VAL A 91 4.28 2.94 -0.82
N ILE A 92 3.21 3.69 -0.85
CA ILE A 92 2.02 3.39 -1.65
C ILE A 92 1.66 4.61 -2.48
N ASP A 93 1.55 4.46 -3.79
CA ASP A 93 0.99 5.46 -4.69
C ASP A 93 -0.54 5.46 -4.57
N VAL A 94 -1.12 6.60 -4.22
CA VAL A 94 -2.54 6.74 -3.90
C VAL A 94 -3.42 6.59 -5.14
N PHE A 95 -2.95 6.95 -6.33
CA PHE A 95 -3.74 6.92 -7.56
C PHE A 95 -4.39 5.53 -7.80
N ALA A 96 -3.59 4.48 -7.74
CA ALA A 96 -4.05 3.11 -8.00
C ALA A 96 -3.81 2.17 -6.80
N PRO A 97 -3.80 2.63 -5.56
CA PRO A 97 -3.22 2.06 -4.34
C PRO A 97 -2.09 1.04 -4.57
N ARG A 98 -1.10 1.43 -5.40
CA ARG A 98 0.03 0.56 -5.80
C ARG A 98 1.16 0.65 -4.79
N ILE A 99 1.65 -0.48 -4.29
CA ILE A 99 2.85 -0.53 -3.45
C ILE A 99 4.07 -0.31 -4.35
N VAL A 100 4.78 0.79 -4.15
CA VAL A 100 5.93 1.21 -4.97
C VAL A 100 7.26 1.01 -4.27
N GLY A 101 7.25 0.88 -2.93
CA GLY A 101 8.40 0.53 -2.13
C GLY A 101 8.00 -0.23 -0.87
N TRP A 102 8.89 -1.10 -0.38
CA TRP A 102 8.68 -1.83 0.86
C TRP A 102 9.99 -2.34 1.44
N ARG A 103 10.01 -2.57 2.76
CA ARG A 103 11.18 -3.14 3.44
C ARG A 103 10.75 -3.96 4.66
N VAL A 104 11.42 -5.08 4.89
CA VAL A 104 11.35 -5.86 6.14
C VAL A 104 12.63 -5.66 6.94
N SER A 105 12.53 -5.34 8.22
CA SER A 105 13.67 -5.09 9.09
C SER A 105 13.45 -5.68 10.49
N SER A 106 14.55 -6.08 11.15
CA SER A 106 14.58 -6.41 12.58
C SER A 106 14.81 -5.18 13.46
N SER A 107 15.04 -4.01 12.86
CA SER A 107 15.30 -2.75 13.56
C SER A 107 14.29 -1.69 13.15
N MET A 108 13.78 -0.92 14.11
CA MET A 108 12.84 0.18 13.91
C MET A 108 13.55 1.53 13.68
N ARG A 109 14.83 1.52 13.30
CA ARG A 109 15.58 2.74 12.99
C ARG A 109 15.11 3.34 11.67
N THR A 110 15.37 4.64 11.47
CA THR A 110 15.00 5.37 10.25
C THR A 110 15.49 4.70 8.95
N ASP A 111 16.60 3.96 9.00
CA ASP A 111 17.19 3.30 7.83
C ASP A 111 16.19 2.39 7.09
N PHE A 112 15.30 1.67 7.80
CA PHE A 112 14.39 0.75 7.14
C PHE A 112 13.25 1.45 6.37
N VAL A 113 12.78 2.60 6.85
CA VAL A 113 11.79 3.41 6.10
C VAL A 113 12.45 4.15 4.94
N LEU A 114 13.73 4.55 5.11
CA LEU A 114 14.54 5.08 4.02
C LEU A 114 14.76 4.05 2.91
N ASP A 115 15.09 2.80 3.25
CA ASP A 115 15.24 1.72 2.26
C ASP A 115 13.96 1.51 1.44
N ALA A 116 12.79 1.60 2.07
CA ALA A 116 11.50 1.52 1.38
C ALA A 116 11.27 2.72 0.45
N LEU A 117 11.66 3.93 0.89
CA LEU A 117 11.60 5.14 0.07
C LEU A 117 12.57 5.05 -1.13
N GLU A 118 13.82 4.63 -0.90
CA GLU A 118 14.80 4.46 -1.99
C GLU A 118 14.32 3.47 -3.06
N GLN A 119 13.71 2.37 -2.64
CA GLN A 119 13.09 1.44 -3.59
C GLN A 119 11.98 2.09 -4.40
N ALA A 120 11.13 2.92 -3.77
CA ALA A 120 10.07 3.66 -4.46
C ALA A 120 10.65 4.68 -5.44
N LEU A 121 11.67 5.44 -5.03
CA LEU A 121 12.35 6.41 -5.89
C LEU A 121 12.99 5.74 -7.10
N TYR A 122 13.68 4.62 -6.88
CA TYR A 122 14.31 3.86 -7.98
C TYR A 122 13.27 3.29 -8.96
N ALA A 123 12.17 2.75 -8.43
CA ALA A 123 11.14 2.13 -9.26
C ALA A 123 10.30 3.15 -10.04
N ARG A 124 10.12 4.36 -9.52
CA ARG A 124 9.20 5.36 -10.07
C ARG A 124 9.89 6.52 -10.77
N GLN A 125 11.15 6.80 -10.42
CA GLN A 125 11.96 7.90 -10.98
C GLN A 125 11.13 9.19 -11.17
N PRO A 126 10.54 9.74 -10.09
CA PRO A 126 9.71 10.93 -10.22
C PRO A 126 10.54 12.09 -10.80
N GLU A 127 9.97 12.82 -11.75
CA GLU A 127 10.63 13.96 -12.35
C GLU A 127 10.92 15.04 -11.28
N GLN A 128 12.10 15.64 -11.34
CA GLN A 128 12.44 16.78 -10.46
C GLN A 128 11.47 17.92 -10.72
N GLY A 129 10.87 18.46 -9.66
CA GLY A 129 9.82 19.49 -9.77
C GLY A 129 8.43 18.94 -10.05
N SER A 130 8.26 17.60 -10.09
CA SER A 130 6.93 17.01 -10.01
C SER A 130 6.30 17.40 -8.68
N SER A 131 5.03 17.79 -8.67
CA SER A 131 4.29 18.14 -7.45
C SER A 131 3.95 16.91 -6.61
N LEU A 132 4.89 15.96 -6.49
CA LEU A 132 4.72 14.75 -5.69
C LEU A 132 4.77 15.10 -4.21
N VAL A 133 3.71 14.73 -3.50
CA VAL A 133 3.62 14.84 -2.04
C VAL A 133 3.83 13.46 -1.43
N HIS A 134 4.65 13.38 -0.39
CA HIS A 134 4.81 12.17 0.40
C HIS A 134 4.20 12.39 1.78
N HIS A 135 3.15 11.64 2.09
CA HIS A 135 2.43 11.74 3.36
C HIS A 135 2.71 10.53 4.26
N SER A 136 2.93 10.77 5.53
CA SER A 136 3.11 9.74 6.55
C SER A 136 2.42 10.10 7.86
N ASP A 137 2.32 9.14 8.76
CA ASP A 137 1.98 9.46 10.16
C ASP A 137 3.13 10.24 10.84
N ARG A 138 2.88 10.71 12.06
CA ARG A 138 3.87 11.42 12.87
C ARG A 138 4.83 10.48 13.60
N GLY A 139 5.18 9.35 13.03
CA GLY A 139 6.20 8.45 13.56
C GLY A 139 7.59 9.09 13.57
N SER A 140 8.38 8.83 14.63
CA SER A 140 9.73 9.41 14.78
C SER A 140 10.66 9.07 13.61
N GLN A 141 10.41 7.97 12.91
CA GLN A 141 11.17 7.53 11.74
C GLN A 141 10.97 8.46 10.55
N TYR A 142 9.71 8.87 10.29
CA TYR A 142 9.32 9.70 9.15
C TYR A 142 9.61 11.20 9.38
N VAL A 143 9.63 11.66 10.64
CA VAL A 143 9.99 13.04 10.97
C VAL A 143 11.49 13.21 11.26
N SER A 144 12.30 12.19 11.04
CA SER A 144 13.76 12.29 11.19
C SER A 144 14.37 13.20 10.14
N ILE A 145 15.43 13.93 10.54
CA ILE A 145 16.16 14.85 9.64
C ILE A 145 16.58 14.13 8.35
N ARG A 146 17.18 12.95 8.46
CA ARG A 146 17.62 12.14 7.30
C ARG A 146 16.50 11.82 6.32
N TYR A 147 15.29 11.50 6.83
CA TYR A 147 14.16 11.18 5.98
C TYR A 147 13.65 12.43 5.25
N SER A 148 13.55 13.56 5.97
CA SER A 148 13.11 14.84 5.41
C SER A 148 14.10 15.39 4.39
N GLU A 149 15.40 15.32 4.67
CA GLU A 149 16.48 15.71 3.75
C GLU A 149 16.41 14.88 2.46
N ARG A 150 16.21 13.56 2.58
CA ARG A 150 16.13 12.68 1.42
C ARG A 150 14.92 12.97 0.53
N LEU A 151 13.77 13.29 1.12
CA LEU A 151 12.59 13.77 0.36
C LEU A 151 12.91 15.08 -0.38
N GLY A 152 13.56 16.03 0.30
CA GLY A 152 13.98 17.31 -0.30
C GLY A 152 14.95 17.12 -1.47
N GLU A 153 15.97 16.26 -1.34
CA GLU A 153 16.89 15.91 -2.41
C GLU A 153 16.18 15.30 -3.64
N ALA A 154 15.13 14.53 -3.40
CA ALA A 154 14.31 13.95 -4.46
C ALA A 154 13.26 14.92 -5.04
N GLY A 155 13.18 16.17 -4.52
CA GLY A 155 12.19 17.15 -4.95
C GLY A 155 10.75 16.79 -4.54
N ILE A 156 10.60 15.97 -3.49
CA ILE A 156 9.30 15.50 -2.97
C ILE A 156 8.90 16.35 -1.78
N GLU A 157 7.66 16.79 -1.77
CA GLU A 157 7.13 17.60 -0.69
C GLU A 157 6.66 16.73 0.48
N PRO A 158 7.24 16.91 1.69
CA PRO A 158 6.80 16.17 2.86
C PRO A 158 5.46 16.69 3.39
N SER A 159 4.58 15.76 3.79
CA SER A 159 3.34 16.01 4.51
C SER A 159 3.22 15.02 5.67
N VAL A 160 2.81 15.51 6.83
CA VAL A 160 2.68 14.66 8.03
C VAL A 160 1.33 14.91 8.68
N GLY A 161 0.65 13.82 9.02
CA GLY A 161 -0.66 13.84 9.65
C GLY A 161 -0.68 14.53 11.01
N SER A 162 -1.85 14.93 11.45
CA SER A 162 -2.06 15.59 12.74
C SER A 162 -1.83 14.63 13.92
N LYS A 163 -1.60 15.18 15.11
CA LYS A 163 -1.32 14.39 16.30
C LYS A 163 -2.56 13.60 16.74
N GLY A 164 -2.47 12.28 16.64
CA GLY A 164 -3.47 11.37 17.23
C GLY A 164 -4.71 11.11 16.39
N ASP A 165 -4.75 11.56 15.15
CA ASP A 165 -5.84 11.27 14.24
C ASP A 165 -5.53 10.04 13.37
N SER A 166 -6.23 8.94 13.63
CA SER A 166 -6.08 7.68 12.89
C SER A 166 -6.65 7.73 11.46
N TYR A 167 -7.35 8.80 11.10
CA TYR A 167 -7.88 8.97 9.74
C TYR A 167 -6.86 9.61 8.79
N ASP A 168 -5.81 10.19 9.33
CA ASP A 168 -4.81 10.94 8.55
C ASP A 168 -3.92 10.04 7.68
N ASN A 169 -3.95 8.70 7.85
CA ASN A 169 -3.23 7.74 7.00
C ASN A 169 -4.07 6.49 6.67
N ALA A 170 -5.37 6.65 6.52
CA ALA A 170 -6.35 5.56 6.40
C ALA A 170 -6.06 4.58 5.24
N LEU A 171 -5.45 5.05 4.14
CA LEU A 171 -5.11 4.18 3.01
C LEU A 171 -3.95 3.24 3.38
N ALA A 172 -2.88 3.77 3.96
CA ALA A 172 -1.73 2.96 4.37
C ALA A 172 -2.11 1.98 5.49
N GLU A 173 -2.92 2.41 6.46
CA GLU A 173 -3.49 1.52 7.49
C GLU A 173 -4.35 0.41 6.88
N THR A 174 -5.11 0.73 5.83
CA THR A 174 -5.91 -0.25 5.11
C THR A 174 -5.04 -1.32 4.46
N ILE A 175 -3.95 -0.93 3.79
CA ILE A 175 -3.03 -1.87 3.15
C ILE A 175 -2.28 -2.70 4.18
N ASN A 176 -1.82 -2.10 5.28
CA ASN A 176 -1.25 -2.83 6.42
C ASN A 176 -2.23 -3.86 6.99
N GLY A 177 -3.51 -3.51 7.12
CA GLY A 177 -4.57 -4.41 7.57
C GLY A 177 -4.80 -5.57 6.60
N LEU A 178 -4.75 -5.33 5.30
CA LEU A 178 -4.83 -6.37 4.26
C LEU A 178 -3.61 -7.30 4.31
N TYR A 179 -2.40 -6.74 4.39
CA TYR A 179 -1.16 -7.49 4.52
C TYR A 179 -1.21 -8.44 5.72
N LYS A 180 -1.60 -7.93 6.90
CA LYS A 180 -1.75 -8.75 8.11
C LYS A 180 -2.79 -9.86 7.93
N ALA A 181 -3.98 -9.53 7.43
CA ALA A 181 -5.06 -10.50 7.31
C ALA A 181 -4.80 -11.54 6.21
N GLU A 182 -4.27 -11.11 5.07
CA GLU A 182 -4.13 -11.96 3.88
C GLU A 182 -2.84 -12.80 3.89
N LEU A 183 -1.79 -12.32 4.56
CA LEU A 183 -0.50 -13.00 4.62
C LEU A 183 -0.11 -13.39 6.05
N ILE A 184 0.09 -12.40 6.92
CA ILE A 184 0.80 -12.62 8.18
C ILE A 184 0.04 -13.57 9.10
N HIS A 185 -1.24 -13.30 9.36
CA HIS A 185 -2.05 -14.15 10.26
C HIS A 185 -2.39 -15.52 9.65
N ARG A 186 -2.43 -15.63 8.33
CA ARG A 186 -2.76 -16.89 7.66
C ARG A 186 -1.60 -17.87 7.60
N ARG A 187 -0.36 -17.38 7.54
CA ARG A 187 0.84 -18.21 7.43
C ARG A 187 1.63 -18.30 8.73
N ALA A 188 1.11 -17.71 9.81
CA ALA A 188 1.72 -17.84 11.15
C ALA A 188 1.79 -19.30 11.60
N PRO A 189 2.78 -19.69 12.43
CA PRO A 189 3.83 -18.85 13.00
C PRO A 189 5.01 -18.61 12.06
N TRP A 190 5.62 -17.41 12.16
CA TRP A 190 6.79 -17.03 11.36
C TRP A 190 8.08 -17.39 12.10
N LYS A 191 9.02 -18.05 11.41
CA LYS A 191 10.24 -18.55 12.03
C LYS A 191 11.39 -17.54 11.97
N SER A 192 11.55 -16.86 10.81
CA SER A 192 12.69 -15.97 10.57
C SER A 192 12.30 -14.72 9.76
N LYS A 193 13.22 -13.77 9.70
CA LYS A 193 13.11 -12.55 8.88
C LYS A 193 13.01 -12.90 7.39
N GLU A 194 13.86 -13.79 6.90
CA GLU A 194 13.94 -14.19 5.49
C GLU A 194 12.62 -14.81 5.02
N ALA A 195 11.96 -15.59 5.88
CA ALA A 195 10.67 -16.17 5.57
C ALA A 195 9.58 -15.10 5.41
N VAL A 196 9.58 -14.07 6.26
CA VAL A 196 8.67 -12.93 6.16
C VAL A 196 9.00 -12.09 4.91
N GLU A 197 10.27 -11.84 4.65
CA GLU A 197 10.72 -11.03 3.52
C GLU A 197 10.34 -11.66 2.17
N LEU A 198 10.59 -12.96 1.99
CA LEU A 198 10.18 -13.69 0.79
C LEU A 198 8.66 -13.70 0.60
N ALA A 199 7.92 -13.97 1.67
CA ALA A 199 6.47 -13.97 1.61
C ALA A 199 5.88 -12.57 1.35
N THR A 200 6.54 -11.51 1.85
CA THR A 200 6.16 -10.12 1.56
C THR A 200 6.41 -9.79 0.10
N LEU A 201 7.54 -10.20 -0.48
CA LEU A 201 7.82 -10.05 -1.91
C LEU A 201 6.72 -10.69 -2.77
N GLU A 202 6.36 -11.94 -2.47
CA GLU A 202 5.29 -12.66 -3.18
C GLU A 202 3.93 -11.93 -3.03
N TRP A 203 3.63 -11.45 -1.82
CA TRP A 203 2.37 -10.77 -1.56
C TRP A 203 2.29 -9.42 -2.26
N VAL A 204 3.36 -8.62 -2.25
CA VAL A 204 3.43 -7.32 -2.95
C VAL A 204 3.31 -7.52 -4.46
N ALA A 205 4.02 -8.49 -5.02
CA ALA A 205 3.89 -8.81 -6.45
C ALA A 205 2.45 -9.20 -6.80
N TRP A 206 1.84 -10.08 -6.01
CA TRP A 206 0.45 -10.47 -6.21
C TRP A 206 -0.52 -9.29 -5.99
N PHE A 207 -0.31 -8.48 -4.95
CA PHE A 207 -1.14 -7.31 -4.65
C PHE A 207 -1.17 -6.35 -5.83
N ASN A 208 -0.03 -6.01 -6.38
CA ASN A 208 0.10 -5.05 -7.47
C ASN A 208 -0.44 -5.57 -8.81
N HIS A 209 -0.23 -6.85 -9.13
CA HIS A 209 -0.50 -7.41 -10.46
C HIS A 209 -1.80 -8.22 -10.56
N HIS A 210 -2.34 -8.69 -9.44
CA HIS A 210 -3.48 -9.62 -9.47
C HIS A 210 -4.60 -9.27 -8.50
N ARG A 211 -4.31 -8.49 -7.44
CA ARG A 211 -5.32 -8.20 -6.43
C ARG A 211 -6.37 -7.23 -6.97
N LEU A 212 -7.62 -7.67 -7.03
CA LEU A 212 -8.75 -6.82 -7.40
C LEU A 212 -9.07 -5.83 -6.27
N LEU A 213 -9.07 -4.52 -6.60
CA LEU A 213 -9.40 -3.43 -5.69
C LEU A 213 -10.72 -2.79 -6.11
N GLU A 214 -11.70 -2.81 -5.20
CA GLU A 214 -13.03 -2.23 -5.43
C GLU A 214 -12.97 -0.72 -5.78
N PRO A 215 -12.19 0.12 -5.06
CA PRO A 215 -12.15 1.56 -5.32
C PRO A 215 -11.69 1.96 -6.74
N ILE A 216 -11.01 1.06 -7.44
CA ILE A 216 -10.53 1.29 -8.82
C ILE A 216 -11.24 0.39 -9.85
N GLY A 217 -12.43 -0.12 -9.51
CA GLY A 217 -13.27 -0.86 -10.45
C GLY A 217 -12.97 -2.36 -10.54
N TYR A 218 -12.52 -3.00 -9.46
CA TYR A 218 -12.17 -4.43 -9.41
C TYR A 218 -11.10 -4.82 -10.44
N ILE A 219 -10.10 -3.98 -10.61
CA ILE A 219 -8.88 -4.26 -11.39
C ILE A 219 -7.65 -4.20 -10.49
N PRO A 220 -6.51 -4.81 -10.90
CA PRO A 220 -5.25 -4.67 -10.18
C PRO A 220 -4.64 -3.26 -10.29
N PRO A 221 -3.84 -2.81 -9.29
CA PRO A 221 -3.15 -1.53 -9.32
C PRO A 221 -2.37 -1.24 -10.60
N VAL A 222 -1.56 -2.20 -11.06
CA VAL A 222 -0.76 -2.05 -12.29
C VAL A 222 -1.63 -1.87 -13.53
N GLU A 223 -2.78 -2.53 -13.60
CA GLU A 223 -3.73 -2.39 -14.71
C GLU A 223 -4.39 -1.00 -14.72
N ALA A 224 -4.74 -0.48 -13.53
CA ALA A 224 -5.29 0.88 -13.41
C ALA A 224 -4.30 1.95 -13.91
N GLU A 225 -3.02 1.85 -13.53
CA GLU A 225 -1.98 2.75 -14.05
C GLU A 225 -1.77 2.60 -15.56
N ALA A 226 -1.73 1.38 -16.08
CA ALA A 226 -1.60 1.14 -17.52
C ALA A 226 -2.77 1.73 -18.30
N ASN A 227 -4.00 1.67 -17.75
CA ASN A 227 -5.17 2.31 -18.34
C ASN A 227 -5.02 3.82 -18.40
N TYR A 228 -4.55 4.44 -17.32
CA TYR A 228 -4.29 5.89 -17.27
C TYR A 228 -3.31 6.33 -18.37
N TYR A 229 -2.15 5.68 -18.47
CA TYR A 229 -1.16 6.05 -19.48
C TYR A 229 -1.63 5.80 -20.92
N ARG A 230 -2.43 4.75 -21.16
CA ARG A 230 -3.05 4.53 -22.49
C ARG A 230 -4.04 5.63 -22.84
N GLN A 231 -4.87 6.07 -21.92
CA GLN A 231 -5.79 7.17 -22.13
C GLN A 231 -5.06 8.48 -22.41
N LEU A 232 -4.01 8.78 -21.65
CA LEU A 232 -3.18 9.97 -21.83
C LEU A 232 -2.53 9.99 -23.23
N ALA A 233 -1.95 8.88 -23.66
CA ALA A 233 -1.35 8.75 -24.99
C ALA A 233 -2.37 8.94 -26.10
N SER A 234 -3.59 8.41 -25.96
CA SER A 234 -4.67 8.56 -26.93
C SER A 234 -5.14 10.02 -27.03
N GLN A 235 -5.27 10.72 -25.90
CA GLN A 235 -5.62 12.14 -25.87
C GLN A 235 -4.55 13.01 -26.54
N THR A 236 -3.28 12.74 -26.25
CA THR A 236 -2.16 13.47 -26.89
C THR A 236 -2.15 13.25 -28.40
N ALA A 237 -2.37 12.03 -28.87
CA ALA A 237 -2.44 11.73 -30.31
C ALA A 237 -3.59 12.45 -31.01
N MET A 238 -4.75 12.61 -30.35
CA MET A 238 -5.89 13.35 -30.90
C MET A 238 -5.66 14.86 -30.93
N MET A 239 -4.81 15.43 -30.09
CA MET A 239 -4.49 16.86 -30.04
C MET A 239 -3.46 17.26 -31.10
N VAL A 240 -2.70 16.31 -31.63
CA VAL A 240 -1.63 16.54 -32.61
C VAL A 240 -2.12 16.24 -34.06
N ALA A 241 -3.25 15.57 -34.21
CA ALA A 241 -3.88 15.26 -35.51
C ALA A 241 -4.86 16.37 -35.94
#